data_37b812778ac07a827cddd5a50d82cff3
#
_entry.id   37b812778ac07a827cddd5a50d82cff3
#
_cell.length_a   1.000
_cell.length_b   1.000
_cell.length_c   1.000
_cell.angle_alpha   90.00
_cell.angle_beta   90.00
_cell.angle_gamma   90.00
#
_symmetry.space_group_name_H-M   'P 1'
#
loop_
_entity.id
_entity.type
_entity.pdbx_description
1 polymer ?
#
loop_
_entity_poly.entity_id
_entity_poly.type
_entity_poly.pdbx_seq_one_letter_code
_entity_poly.pdbx_strand_id
1 'polypeptide(L)'
;MGKNGVRLWENANGNDDSPVTETECFIPAKSMGHGTTTRKDLTTPDDVWTTMLLLTQDIGYNLRINKQKAAGVAVNIRDCKLMTKQWQCKLPIPTGSSINLAKAAFSLFKSSYGWENPLRSVTVTAINLVSAAMPTQLNIFDDNKKFEQTEKLEECAYEVRDRFCIDSIVPATLLRCEALTEKTSFLPGGW
;
A
#
# COMPACT_ATOMS: atom_id res chain seq x y z
N MET A 1 0.04 32.28 1.91
CA MET A 1 -0.44 31.14 1.09
C MET A 1 0.17 31.07 -0.32
N GLY A 2 0.85 32.13 -0.80
CA GLY A 2 1.51 32.15 -2.09
C GLY A 2 0.57 31.90 -3.29
N LYS A 3 1.12 31.39 -4.40
CA LYS A 3 0.36 31.10 -5.64
C LYS A 3 -0.86 30.20 -5.44
N ASN A 4 -0.78 29.23 -4.54
CA ASN A 4 -1.91 28.34 -4.26
C ASN A 4 -3.05 29.03 -3.54
N GLY A 5 -2.78 30.07 -2.74
CA GLY A 5 -3.80 30.87 -2.06
C GLY A 5 -4.63 31.70 -3.03
N VAL A 6 -4.01 32.26 -4.06
CA VAL A 6 -4.70 33.01 -5.13
C VAL A 6 -5.64 32.07 -5.88
N ARG A 7 -5.14 30.92 -6.32
CA ARG A 7 -5.94 29.92 -7.03
C ARG A 7 -7.13 29.39 -6.21
N LEU A 8 -6.92 29.12 -4.90
CA LEU A 8 -8.01 28.74 -4.01
C LEU A 8 -9.08 29.83 -3.86
N TRP A 9 -8.65 31.08 -3.80
CA TRP A 9 -9.56 32.23 -3.73
C TRP A 9 -10.36 32.38 -5.04
N GLU A 10 -9.71 32.25 -6.21
CA GLU A 10 -10.36 32.28 -7.51
C GLU A 10 -11.40 31.16 -7.64
N ASN A 11 -11.03 29.92 -7.31
CA ASN A 11 -11.94 28.76 -7.34
C ASN A 11 -13.13 28.96 -6.38
N ALA A 12 -12.88 29.50 -5.17
CA ALA A 12 -13.96 29.80 -4.21
C ALA A 12 -14.94 30.88 -4.67
N ASN A 13 -14.50 31.75 -5.59
CA ASN A 13 -15.37 32.76 -6.23
C ASN A 13 -16.01 32.29 -7.56
N GLY A 14 -15.85 31.00 -7.90
CA GLY A 14 -16.43 30.44 -9.11
C GLY A 14 -15.57 30.63 -10.38
N ASN A 15 -14.38 31.18 -10.25
CA ASN A 15 -13.44 31.39 -11.35
C ASN A 15 -12.54 30.15 -11.48
N ASP A 16 -13.09 29.06 -12.03
CA ASP A 16 -12.36 27.82 -12.29
C ASP A 16 -12.51 27.45 -13.78
N ASP A 17 -11.42 27.61 -14.51
CA ASP A 17 -11.33 27.27 -15.93
C ASP A 17 -10.85 25.81 -16.15
N SER A 18 -10.84 25.00 -15.11
CA SER A 18 -10.40 23.60 -15.21
C SER A 18 -11.33 22.84 -16.18
N PRO A 19 -10.79 22.14 -17.18
CA PRO A 19 -11.63 21.38 -18.10
C PRO A 19 -12.36 20.26 -17.36
N VAL A 20 -13.65 20.11 -17.63
CA VAL A 20 -14.43 18.97 -17.16
C VAL A 20 -13.90 17.72 -17.88
N THR A 21 -13.40 16.77 -17.10
CA THR A 21 -12.94 15.50 -17.65
C THR A 21 -14.15 14.71 -18.15
N GLU A 22 -14.15 14.33 -19.43
CA GLU A 22 -15.18 13.46 -19.96
C GLU A 22 -15.17 12.12 -19.21
N THR A 23 -16.34 11.58 -18.93
CA THR A 23 -16.53 10.39 -18.08
C THR A 23 -15.84 9.14 -18.64
N GLU A 24 -15.49 9.14 -19.94
CA GLU A 24 -14.81 8.04 -20.63
C GLU A 24 -13.28 8.11 -20.56
N CYS A 25 -12.72 9.19 -20.04
CA CYS A 25 -11.27 9.34 -19.95
C CYS A 25 -10.75 8.66 -18.68
N PHE A 26 -10.52 7.33 -18.77
CA PHE A 26 -9.88 6.57 -17.69
C PHE A 26 -8.42 6.99 -17.53
N ILE A 27 -8.14 7.77 -16.50
CA ILE A 27 -6.76 8.09 -16.11
C ILE A 27 -6.27 7.00 -15.17
N PRO A 28 -5.32 6.14 -15.58
CA PRO A 28 -4.84 5.07 -14.72
C PRO A 28 -4.16 5.64 -13.46
N ALA A 29 -4.42 5.03 -12.33
CA ALA A 29 -3.79 5.40 -11.07
C ALA A 29 -2.25 5.25 -11.21
N LYS A 30 -1.51 6.25 -10.75
CA LYS A 30 -0.03 6.24 -10.78
C LYS A 30 0.57 5.52 -9.56
N SER A 31 -0.19 5.46 -8.48
CA SER A 31 0.21 4.82 -7.22
C SER A 31 -1.04 4.43 -6.44
N MET A 32 -0.89 3.43 -5.56
CA MET A 32 -1.90 3.01 -4.60
C MET A 32 -1.26 2.89 -3.24
N GLY A 33 -1.78 3.59 -2.24
CA GLY A 33 -1.22 3.60 -0.90
C GLY A 33 -2.29 3.46 0.16
N HIS A 34 -1.90 2.85 1.27
CA HIS A 34 -2.69 2.78 2.48
C HIS A 34 -1.81 3.09 3.69
N GLY A 35 -2.36 3.82 4.65
CA GLY A 35 -1.65 4.21 5.86
C GLY A 35 -2.56 4.24 7.08
N THR A 36 -1.95 4.05 8.24
CA THR A 36 -2.67 4.10 9.51
C THR A 36 -1.89 4.84 10.58
N THR A 37 -2.62 5.50 11.46
CA THR A 37 -2.09 6.00 12.73
C THR A 37 -2.46 5.00 13.81
N THR A 38 -1.48 4.45 14.49
CA THR A 38 -1.68 3.41 15.49
C THR A 38 -2.17 4.00 16.82
N ARG A 39 -2.95 3.24 17.57
CA ARG A 39 -3.45 3.66 18.90
C ARG A 39 -2.32 3.83 19.92
N LYS A 40 -1.34 2.95 19.83
CA LYS A 40 -0.11 2.98 20.63
C LYS A 40 1.07 3.13 19.69
N ASP A 41 2.07 3.86 20.10
CA ASP A 41 3.29 4.00 19.33
C ASP A 41 3.97 2.63 19.15
N LEU A 42 4.38 2.34 17.92
CA LEU A 42 5.07 1.11 17.58
C LEU A 42 6.50 1.18 18.11
N THR A 43 6.86 0.22 18.96
CA THR A 43 8.18 0.19 19.63
C THR A 43 9.03 -0.96 19.17
N THR A 44 8.47 -1.94 18.47
CA THR A 44 9.20 -3.13 18.01
C THR A 44 9.13 -3.28 16.48
N PRO A 45 10.16 -3.89 15.86
CA PRO A 45 10.11 -4.23 14.43
C PRO A 45 8.95 -5.13 14.06
N ASP A 46 8.55 -6.03 14.96
CA ASP A 46 7.45 -6.97 14.75
C ASP A 46 6.08 -6.24 14.66
N ASP A 47 5.90 -5.19 15.45
CA ASP A 47 4.69 -4.35 15.38
C ASP A 47 4.61 -3.63 14.03
N VAL A 48 5.75 -3.12 13.55
CA VAL A 48 5.83 -2.45 12.24
C VAL A 48 5.59 -3.45 11.11
N TRP A 49 6.18 -4.65 11.19
CA TRP A 49 5.95 -5.71 10.22
C TRP A 49 4.46 -6.08 10.14
N THR A 50 3.83 -6.29 11.29
CA THR A 50 2.41 -6.65 11.37
C THR A 50 1.52 -5.54 10.79
N THR A 51 1.84 -4.27 11.12
CA THR A 51 1.13 -3.11 10.58
C THR A 51 1.31 -3.01 9.06
N MET A 52 2.53 -3.14 8.54
CA MET A 52 2.79 -3.11 7.10
C MET A 52 2.10 -4.25 6.36
N LEU A 53 2.09 -5.45 6.94
CA LEU A 53 1.40 -6.61 6.37
C LEU A 53 -0.11 -6.37 6.28
N LEU A 54 -0.72 -5.74 7.29
CA LEU A 54 -2.12 -5.34 7.26
C LEU A 54 -2.41 -4.36 6.11
N LEU A 55 -1.63 -3.28 6.04
CA LEU A 55 -1.82 -2.24 5.02
C LEU A 55 -1.64 -2.78 3.60
N THR A 56 -0.71 -3.71 3.40
CA THR A 56 -0.47 -4.30 2.09
C THR A 56 -1.55 -5.27 1.64
N GLN A 57 -2.37 -5.82 2.55
CA GLN A 57 -3.54 -6.62 2.15
C GLN A 57 -4.51 -5.78 1.31
N ASP A 58 -4.83 -4.57 1.76
CA ASP A 58 -5.72 -3.66 1.02
C ASP A 58 -5.09 -3.20 -0.29
N ILE A 59 -3.79 -2.91 -0.29
CA ILE A 59 -3.07 -2.51 -1.50
C ILE A 59 -3.09 -3.65 -2.52
N GLY A 60 -2.80 -4.90 -2.12
CA GLY A 60 -2.82 -6.07 -2.98
C GLY A 60 -4.22 -6.33 -3.56
N TYR A 61 -5.26 -6.20 -2.76
CA TYR A 61 -6.66 -6.31 -3.20
C TYR A 61 -6.98 -5.26 -4.29
N ASN A 62 -6.66 -3.99 -4.04
CA ASN A 62 -6.91 -2.91 -4.99
C ASN A 62 -6.09 -3.05 -6.28
N LEU A 63 -4.83 -3.48 -6.21
CA LEU A 63 -4.01 -3.76 -7.39
C LEU A 63 -4.65 -4.84 -8.26
N ARG A 64 -5.18 -5.90 -7.64
CA ARG A 64 -5.85 -6.99 -8.35
C ARG A 64 -7.12 -6.54 -9.05
N ILE A 65 -8.03 -5.83 -8.35
CA ILE A 65 -9.26 -5.30 -8.95
C ILE A 65 -8.94 -4.45 -10.18
N ASN A 66 -7.91 -3.60 -10.08
CA ASN A 66 -7.50 -2.72 -11.16
C ASN A 66 -6.60 -3.41 -12.20
N LYS A 67 -6.36 -4.72 -12.08
CA LYS A 67 -5.48 -5.49 -12.97
C LYS A 67 -4.10 -4.84 -13.14
N GLN A 68 -3.52 -4.41 -12.02
CA GLN A 68 -2.23 -3.74 -11.97
C GLN A 68 -1.25 -4.48 -11.07
N LYS A 69 0.04 -4.27 -11.32
CA LYS A 69 1.18 -4.70 -10.48
C LYS A 69 2.03 -3.51 -10.12
N ALA A 70 2.66 -3.54 -8.96
CA ALA A 70 3.59 -2.50 -8.53
C ALA A 70 5.02 -2.85 -8.95
N ALA A 71 5.71 -1.91 -9.59
CA ALA A 71 7.14 -2.04 -9.89
C ALA A 71 8.03 -1.31 -8.87
N GLY A 72 7.44 -0.73 -7.82
CA GLY A 72 8.15 -0.11 -6.72
C GLY A 72 7.28 0.01 -5.48
N VAL A 73 7.92 0.26 -4.35
CA VAL A 73 7.27 0.50 -3.07
C VAL A 73 7.87 1.74 -2.40
N ALA A 74 7.01 2.57 -1.81
CA ALA A 74 7.39 3.66 -0.95
C ALA A 74 6.85 3.42 0.47
N VAL A 75 7.66 3.80 1.46
CA VAL A 75 7.31 3.74 2.88
C VAL A 75 7.42 5.14 3.44
N ASN A 76 6.36 5.60 4.08
CA ASN A 76 6.33 6.85 4.83
C ASN A 76 6.02 6.52 6.29
N ILE A 77 6.79 7.06 7.19
CA ILE A 77 6.59 6.92 8.63
C ILE A 77 6.51 8.29 9.29
N ARG A 78 5.76 8.34 10.38
CA ARG A 78 5.76 9.49 11.29
C ARG A 78 6.07 8.98 12.69
N ASP A 79 7.04 9.58 13.35
CA ASP A 79 7.41 9.24 14.71
C ASP A 79 6.50 9.91 15.76
N CYS A 80 6.72 9.60 17.03
CA CYS A 80 5.99 10.19 18.17
C CYS A 80 6.21 11.70 18.30
N LYS A 81 7.28 12.26 17.72
CA LYS A 81 7.57 13.71 17.64
C LYS A 81 6.98 14.37 16.41
N LEU A 82 6.15 13.64 15.65
CA LEU A 82 5.49 14.09 14.40
C LEU A 82 6.47 14.36 13.24
N MET A 83 7.72 13.93 13.36
CA MET A 83 8.68 14.01 12.25
C MET A 83 8.35 12.92 11.22
N THR A 84 8.30 13.32 9.96
CA THR A 84 7.98 12.43 8.85
C THR A 84 9.24 12.10 8.06
N LYS A 85 9.43 10.80 7.76
CA LYS A 85 10.49 10.31 6.87
C LYS A 85 9.87 9.42 5.79
N GLN A 86 10.41 9.51 4.57
CA GLN A 86 9.91 8.75 3.44
C GLN A 86 11.08 8.17 2.65
N TRP A 87 10.93 6.91 2.23
CA TRP A 87 11.87 6.21 1.36
C TRP A 87 11.12 5.45 0.28
N GLN A 88 11.79 5.15 -0.82
CA GLN A 88 11.23 4.35 -1.89
C GLN A 88 12.30 3.46 -2.53
N CYS A 89 11.88 2.32 -3.04
CA CYS A 89 12.75 1.44 -3.83
C CYS A 89 12.00 0.83 -5.03
N LYS A 90 12.75 0.45 -6.04
CA LYS A 90 12.23 -0.36 -7.14
C LYS A 90 12.16 -1.83 -6.71
N LEU A 91 11.16 -2.53 -7.19
CA LEU A 91 11.06 -3.98 -7.03
C LEU A 91 11.79 -4.67 -8.19
N PRO A 92 12.52 -5.77 -7.93
CA PRO A 92 13.20 -6.52 -8.98
C PRO A 92 12.18 -7.12 -9.97
N ILE A 93 11.03 -7.54 -9.49
CA ILE A 93 9.94 -8.11 -10.28
C ILE A 93 8.64 -7.37 -9.90
N PRO A 94 7.89 -6.83 -10.88
CA PRO A 94 6.59 -6.23 -10.60
C PRO A 94 5.64 -7.26 -9.98
N THR A 95 4.98 -6.90 -8.88
CA THR A 95 4.11 -7.82 -8.13
C THR A 95 2.79 -7.18 -7.73
N GLY A 96 1.73 -8.01 -7.69
CA GLY A 96 0.46 -7.69 -7.05
C GLY A 96 0.30 -8.34 -5.67
N SER A 97 1.31 -9.13 -5.25
CA SER A 97 1.29 -9.87 -3.99
C SER A 97 1.46 -8.95 -2.79
N SER A 98 0.49 -8.99 -1.86
CA SER A 98 0.54 -8.24 -0.60
C SER A 98 1.73 -8.64 0.27
N ILE A 99 2.07 -9.93 0.30
CA ILE A 99 3.20 -10.44 1.09
C ILE A 99 4.54 -9.95 0.51
N ASN A 100 4.69 -9.96 -0.81
CA ASN A 100 5.92 -9.49 -1.45
C ASN A 100 6.09 -7.97 -1.27
N LEU A 101 5.00 -7.20 -1.35
CA LEU A 101 5.01 -5.76 -1.05
C LEU A 101 5.37 -5.50 0.41
N ALA A 102 4.81 -6.26 1.37
CA ALA A 102 5.13 -6.14 2.78
C ALA A 102 6.61 -6.42 3.06
N LYS A 103 7.15 -7.49 2.48
CA LYS A 103 8.58 -7.85 2.62
C LYS A 103 9.49 -6.76 2.09
N ALA A 104 9.19 -6.22 0.91
CA ALA A 104 9.97 -5.14 0.31
C ALA A 104 9.89 -3.84 1.14
N ALA A 105 8.69 -3.46 1.57
CA ALA A 105 8.47 -2.30 2.43
C ALA A 105 9.22 -2.42 3.76
N PHE A 106 9.14 -3.59 4.40
CA PHE A 106 9.81 -3.83 5.67
C PHE A 106 11.34 -3.88 5.54
N SER A 107 11.85 -4.49 4.46
CA SER A 107 13.29 -4.47 4.18
C SER A 107 13.81 -3.06 3.97
N LEU A 108 13.08 -2.24 3.19
CA LEU A 108 13.39 -0.83 2.98
C LEU A 108 13.37 -0.04 4.30
N PHE A 109 12.36 -0.25 5.12
CA PHE A 109 12.26 0.36 6.45
C PHE A 109 13.47 -0.01 7.33
N LYS A 110 13.78 -1.30 7.44
CA LYS A 110 14.91 -1.78 8.28
C LYS A 110 16.26 -1.24 7.84
N SER A 111 16.47 -1.06 6.54
CA SER A 111 17.73 -0.52 6.02
C SER A 111 17.86 0.99 6.18
N SER A 112 16.73 1.69 6.32
CA SER A 112 16.69 3.16 6.26
C SER A 112 16.39 3.84 7.61
N TYR A 113 15.74 3.12 8.54
CA TYR A 113 15.36 3.67 9.84
C TYR A 113 16.14 3.07 11.00
N GLY A 114 16.86 3.93 11.73
CA GLY A 114 17.70 3.54 12.85
C GLY A 114 17.02 3.47 14.22
N TRP A 115 15.68 3.39 14.30
CA TRP A 115 14.90 3.40 15.56
C TRP A 115 15.19 4.59 16.48
N GLU A 116 15.29 5.77 15.93
CA GLU A 116 15.55 7.00 16.71
C GLU A 116 14.40 7.31 17.69
N ASN A 117 13.16 7.02 17.29
CA ASN A 117 11.96 7.25 18.09
C ASN A 117 10.91 6.17 17.80
N PRO A 118 9.97 5.89 18.72
CA PRO A 118 8.78 5.10 18.43
C PRO A 118 7.95 5.68 17.28
N LEU A 119 7.28 4.81 16.51
CA LEU A 119 6.49 5.22 15.34
C LEU A 119 5.01 5.34 15.70
N ARG A 120 4.41 6.46 15.29
CA ARG A 120 3.00 6.73 15.47
C ARG A 120 2.15 6.41 14.26
N SER A 121 2.72 6.53 13.06
CA SER A 121 1.99 6.30 11.81
C SER A 121 2.91 5.65 10.80
N VAL A 122 2.34 4.72 10.02
CA VAL A 122 3.01 4.03 8.92
C VAL A 122 2.11 4.09 7.70
N THR A 123 2.69 4.39 6.55
CA THR A 123 2.01 4.35 5.25
C THR A 123 2.88 3.54 4.28
N VAL A 124 2.26 2.62 3.57
CA VAL A 124 2.88 1.89 2.46
C VAL A 124 2.20 2.31 1.16
N THR A 125 2.98 2.53 0.13
CA THR A 125 2.46 2.95 -1.18
C THR A 125 3.12 2.11 -2.28
N ALA A 126 2.31 1.42 -3.06
CA ALA A 126 2.70 0.80 -4.31
C ALA A 126 2.87 1.90 -5.37
N ILE A 127 4.04 1.98 -5.97
CA ILE A 127 4.39 3.00 -6.96
C ILE A 127 4.81 2.37 -8.29
N ASN A 128 4.86 3.17 -9.35
CA ASN A 128 5.21 2.72 -10.68
C ASN A 128 4.32 1.55 -11.13
N LEU A 129 3.00 1.79 -11.09
CA LEU A 129 2.02 0.77 -11.44
C LEU A 129 2.10 0.42 -12.92
N VAL A 130 2.08 -0.88 -13.22
CA VAL A 130 2.08 -1.45 -14.56
C VAL A 130 0.89 -2.36 -14.73
N SER A 131 0.45 -2.56 -15.98
CA SER A 131 -0.64 -3.52 -16.26
C SER A 131 -0.23 -4.94 -15.86
N ALA A 132 -1.15 -5.71 -15.26
CA ALA A 132 -0.93 -7.12 -14.93
C ALA A 132 -0.71 -7.99 -16.17
N ALA A 133 -1.21 -7.56 -17.33
CA ALA A 133 -1.00 -8.24 -18.62
C ALA A 133 0.40 -8.00 -19.22
N MET A 134 1.17 -7.06 -18.65
CA MET A 134 2.52 -6.79 -19.14
C MET A 134 3.43 -7.99 -18.88
N PRO A 135 4.18 -8.48 -19.89
CA PRO A 135 5.11 -9.59 -19.68
C PRO A 135 6.16 -9.21 -18.64
N THR A 136 6.34 -10.07 -17.67
CA THR A 136 7.32 -9.87 -16.59
C THR A 136 8.62 -10.56 -16.97
N GLN A 137 9.70 -9.80 -17.01
CA GLN A 137 11.03 -10.38 -17.19
C GLN A 137 11.46 -11.05 -15.89
N LEU A 138 11.58 -12.37 -15.92
CA LEU A 138 12.08 -13.15 -14.81
C LEU A 138 13.61 -13.21 -14.84
N ASN A 139 14.21 -13.14 -13.68
CA ASN A 139 15.65 -13.34 -13.54
C ASN A 139 15.96 -14.84 -13.44
N ILE A 140 16.98 -15.32 -14.17
CA ILE A 140 17.36 -16.74 -14.19
C ILE A 140 17.92 -17.19 -12.84
N PHE A 141 18.45 -16.26 -12.03
CA PHE A 141 19.09 -16.55 -10.75
C PHE A 141 18.14 -16.48 -9.56
N ASP A 142 16.91 -16.02 -9.75
CA ASP A 142 15.93 -15.90 -8.67
C ASP A 142 15.03 -17.15 -8.59
N ASP A 143 14.51 -17.43 -7.41
CA ASP A 143 13.57 -18.54 -7.17
C ASP A 143 12.16 -18.17 -7.70
N ASN A 144 12.06 -18.12 -9.04
CA ASN A 144 10.83 -17.75 -9.76
C ASN A 144 9.64 -18.65 -9.40
N LYS A 145 9.88 -19.95 -9.09
CA LYS A 145 8.82 -20.88 -8.70
C LYS A 145 8.15 -20.47 -7.40
N LYS A 146 8.94 -20.03 -6.43
CA LYS A 146 8.43 -19.60 -5.13
C LYS A 146 7.65 -18.28 -5.23
N PHE A 147 8.09 -17.38 -6.11
CA PHE A 147 7.40 -16.15 -6.40
C PHE A 147 6.03 -16.42 -7.04
N GLU A 148 5.98 -17.23 -8.09
CA GLU A 148 4.74 -17.63 -8.76
C GLU A 148 3.77 -18.38 -7.83
N GLN A 149 4.30 -19.28 -6.98
CA GLN A 149 3.49 -19.98 -5.99
C GLN A 149 2.84 -19.02 -5.00
N THR A 150 3.58 -18.00 -4.55
CA THR A 150 3.04 -16.99 -3.63
C THR A 150 1.93 -16.18 -4.30
N GLU A 151 2.12 -15.75 -5.56
CA GLU A 151 1.08 -15.02 -6.29
C GLU A 151 -0.17 -15.87 -6.50
N LYS A 152 -0.04 -17.14 -6.89
CA LYS A 152 -1.17 -18.08 -7.06
C LYS A 152 -1.91 -18.35 -5.74
N LEU A 153 -1.16 -18.53 -4.64
CA LEU A 153 -1.76 -18.74 -3.32
C LEU A 153 -2.61 -17.55 -2.89
N GLU A 154 -2.08 -16.34 -3.06
CA GLU A 154 -2.82 -15.12 -2.75
C GLU A 154 -4.02 -14.95 -3.68
N GLU A 155 -3.90 -15.35 -4.94
CA GLU A 155 -5.02 -15.35 -5.87
C GLU A 155 -6.18 -16.21 -5.37
N CYS A 156 -5.91 -17.44 -4.98
CA CYS A 156 -6.91 -18.31 -4.37
C CYS A 156 -7.49 -17.72 -3.06
N ALA A 157 -6.65 -17.12 -2.22
CA ALA A 157 -7.11 -16.49 -0.98
C ALA A 157 -8.06 -15.32 -1.25
N TYR A 158 -7.79 -14.51 -2.27
CA TYR A 158 -8.67 -13.42 -2.66
C TYR A 158 -10.00 -13.93 -3.24
N GLU A 159 -10.00 -15.00 -4.06
CA GLU A 159 -11.24 -15.61 -4.54
C GLU A 159 -12.14 -16.12 -3.42
N VAL A 160 -11.53 -16.68 -2.37
CA VAL A 160 -12.30 -17.10 -1.19
C VAL A 160 -12.86 -15.90 -0.42
N ARG A 161 -12.07 -14.82 -0.28
CA ARG A 161 -12.53 -13.58 0.36
C ARG A 161 -13.67 -12.92 -0.39
N ASP A 162 -13.60 -12.88 -1.71
CA ASP A 162 -14.67 -12.32 -2.57
C ASP A 162 -15.97 -13.11 -2.45
N ARG A 163 -15.87 -14.44 -2.27
CA ARG A 163 -17.03 -15.32 -2.17
C ARG A 163 -17.67 -15.38 -0.79
N PHE A 164 -16.88 -15.35 0.27
CA PHE A 164 -17.36 -15.61 1.64
C PHE A 164 -17.34 -14.40 2.56
N CYS A 165 -16.32 -13.60 2.54
CA CYS A 165 -16.12 -12.34 3.23
C CYS A 165 -14.61 -12.03 3.25
N ILE A 166 -14.25 -10.77 3.38
CA ILE A 166 -12.85 -10.33 3.42
C ILE A 166 -12.07 -10.92 4.61
N ASP A 167 -12.76 -11.21 5.71
CA ASP A 167 -12.18 -11.78 6.93
C ASP A 167 -12.17 -13.32 6.94
N SER A 168 -12.64 -14.00 5.87
CA SER A 168 -12.71 -15.47 5.81
C SER A 168 -11.35 -16.15 5.86
N ILE A 169 -10.33 -15.51 5.30
CA ILE A 169 -8.93 -15.96 5.36
C ILE A 169 -8.05 -14.78 5.74
N VAL A 170 -7.39 -14.87 6.89
CA VAL A 170 -6.49 -13.83 7.41
C VAL A 170 -5.14 -14.47 7.75
N PRO A 171 -4.00 -13.86 7.41
CA PRO A 171 -2.71 -14.32 7.88
C PRO A 171 -2.67 -14.40 9.41
N ALA A 172 -2.21 -15.52 9.97
CA ALA A 172 -2.19 -15.74 11.43
C ALA A 172 -1.43 -14.63 12.19
N THR A 173 -0.43 -14.03 11.59
CA THR A 173 0.30 -12.89 12.14
C THR A 173 -0.63 -11.70 12.41
N LEU A 174 -1.67 -11.49 11.61
CA LEU A 174 -2.61 -10.38 11.77
C LEU A 174 -3.61 -10.59 12.89
N LEU A 175 -3.80 -11.81 13.40
CA LEU A 175 -4.64 -12.09 14.56
C LEU A 175 -4.12 -11.38 15.82
N ARG A 176 -2.85 -11.04 15.86
CA ARG A 176 -2.22 -10.25 16.95
C ARG A 176 -2.44 -8.74 16.79
N CYS A 177 -2.96 -8.30 15.65
CA CYS A 177 -3.04 -6.88 15.29
C CYS A 177 -4.22 -6.14 15.92
N GLU A 178 -5.21 -6.86 16.50
CA GLU A 178 -6.38 -6.25 17.16
C GLU A 178 -6.00 -5.25 18.27
N ALA A 179 -4.80 -5.40 18.83
CA ALA A 179 -4.27 -4.49 19.84
C ALA A 179 -3.65 -3.19 19.25
N LEU A 180 -3.26 -3.19 17.96
CA LEU A 180 -2.52 -2.10 17.32
C LEU A 180 -3.42 -1.20 16.46
N THR A 181 -4.47 -1.75 15.90
CA THR A 181 -5.42 -1.02 15.05
C THR A 181 -6.84 -1.19 15.60
N GLU A 182 -7.65 -0.13 15.56
CA GLU A 182 -9.10 -0.36 15.60
C GLU A 182 -9.44 -1.30 14.46
N LYS A 183 -10.43 -2.19 14.68
CA LYS A 183 -11.07 -2.89 13.58
C LYS A 183 -11.40 -1.84 12.54
N THR A 184 -10.48 -1.57 11.64
CA THR A 184 -10.85 -1.00 10.37
C THR A 184 -11.70 -2.11 9.77
N SER A 185 -13.03 -1.95 9.89
CA SER A 185 -13.93 -2.71 9.07
C SER A 185 -13.34 -2.62 7.67
N PHE A 186 -12.87 -3.74 7.13
CA PHE A 186 -12.51 -3.89 5.74
C PHE A 186 -13.79 -3.77 4.91
N LEU A 187 -14.46 -2.64 5.02
CA LEU A 187 -15.53 -2.31 4.10
C LEU A 187 -14.83 -1.79 2.86
N PRO A 188 -15.00 -2.45 1.72
CA PRO A 188 -14.68 -1.82 0.45
C PRO A 188 -15.43 -0.50 0.46
N GLY A 189 -14.70 0.59 0.34
CA GLY A 189 -15.25 1.93 0.43
C GLY A 189 -16.42 2.06 -0.52
N GLY A 190 -17.63 2.17 0.07
CA GLY A 190 -18.77 2.67 -0.64
C GLY A 190 -18.49 4.12 -0.96
N TRP A 191 -18.40 4.42 -2.23
CA TRP A 191 -18.65 5.70 -2.87
C TRP A 191 -19.91 5.60 -3.67
#